data_9d6bc4f0cbcfe5035cdd7c6e96e79180
#
_entry.id   9d6bc4f0cbcfe5035cdd7c6e96e79180
#
_cell.length_a   1.000
_cell.length_b   1.000
_cell.length_c   1.000
_cell.angle_alpha   90.00
_cell.angle_beta   90.00
_cell.angle_gamma   90.00
#
_symmetry.space_group_name_H-M   'P 1'
#
loop_
_entity.id
_entity.type
_entity.pdbx_description
1 polymer ?
#
loop_
_entity_poly.entity_id
_entity_poly.type
_entity_poly.pdbx_seq_one_letter_code
_entity_poly.pdbx_strand_id
1 'polypeptide(L)'
;MSLISENERGLGMNGGCGEERQNNFIDVCGTCKTNWGCCLGTRPPISRERRRIIEAYLKDHGIPIEEPFAEEGYAFPREQASGYCVFRDGRTGRCVVHAVKPETCVSGPITFDINRRTGKIEWFLKMERICDLAGVVAKDKTLLDRHLGSAKKEITRLVKQLGGEELKVILAKDEPETFKIDEDDLDDDVLDKLR
;
A
#
# COMPACT_ATOMS: atom_id res chain seq x y z
N MET A 1 -11.15 19.55 -63.01
CA MET A 1 -12.01 20.60 -62.46
C MET A 1 -12.34 20.16 -61.02
N SER A 2 -11.60 20.72 -60.09
CA SER A 2 -12.05 21.75 -59.12
C SER A 2 -12.95 21.18 -58.05
N LEU A 3 -12.76 21.32 -56.77
CA LEU A 3 -12.04 22.24 -55.86
C LEU A 3 -11.97 21.55 -54.49
N ILE A 4 -10.88 21.51 -53.85
CA ILE A 4 -10.41 22.11 -52.59
C ILE A 4 -11.52 22.63 -51.67
N SER A 5 -11.55 22.13 -50.46
CA SER A 5 -11.67 23.04 -49.30
C SER A 5 -11.12 22.37 -48.03
N GLU A 6 -10.02 22.98 -47.58
CA GLU A 6 -9.48 22.90 -46.23
C GLU A 6 -10.48 23.44 -45.22
N ASN A 7 -10.52 22.85 -44.07
CA ASN A 7 -10.79 23.62 -42.86
C ASN A 7 -10.07 23.02 -41.66
N GLU A 8 -8.90 23.56 -41.41
CA GLU A 8 -8.25 23.55 -40.10
C GLU A 8 -9.11 24.32 -39.11
N ARG A 9 -9.23 23.77 -37.93
CA ARG A 9 -9.16 24.51 -36.65
C ARG A 9 -9.12 23.46 -35.54
N GLY A 10 -8.05 23.20 -35.08
CA GLY A 10 -7.25 23.25 -33.92
C GLY A 10 -7.95 23.86 -32.72
N LEU A 11 -8.06 23.04 -31.70
CA LEU A 11 -8.07 23.50 -30.31
C LEU A 11 -7.50 22.39 -29.45
N GLY A 12 -6.21 22.52 -29.19
CA GLY A 12 -5.53 21.77 -28.16
C GLY A 12 -6.10 22.17 -26.81
N MET A 13 -6.40 21.18 -26.03
CA MET A 13 -6.41 21.33 -24.57
C MET A 13 -5.53 20.23 -24.00
N ASN A 14 -4.25 20.55 -23.88
CA ASN A 14 -3.34 19.91 -22.97
C ASN A 14 -3.84 20.09 -21.54
N GLY A 15 -4.54 19.11 -21.04
CA GLY A 15 -4.76 18.89 -19.62
C GLY A 15 -3.83 17.76 -19.17
N GLY A 16 -2.53 18.03 -19.16
CA GLY A 16 -1.55 17.16 -18.56
C GLY A 16 -1.69 17.22 -17.05
N CYS A 17 -2.62 16.45 -16.47
CA CYS A 17 -2.52 16.03 -15.10
C CYS A 17 -1.45 14.93 -15.09
N GLY A 18 -0.26 15.29 -14.62
CA GLY A 18 0.82 14.33 -14.44
C GLY A 18 0.36 13.27 -13.45
N GLU A 19 -0.15 12.15 -13.97
CA GLU A 19 -0.22 10.91 -13.21
C GLU A 19 1.22 10.55 -12.87
N GLU A 20 1.63 10.85 -11.62
CA GLU A 20 2.74 10.15 -10.99
C GLU A 20 2.42 8.66 -11.15
N ARG A 21 3.11 8.00 -12.08
CA ARG A 21 3.04 6.55 -12.23
C ARG A 21 3.47 5.97 -10.90
N GLN A 22 2.49 5.59 -10.07
CA GLN A 22 2.75 4.78 -8.88
C GLN A 22 3.57 3.60 -9.35
N ASN A 23 4.67 3.33 -8.66
CA ASN A 23 5.52 2.17 -8.95
C ASN A 23 4.67 0.91 -8.86
N ASN A 24 4.21 0.44 -9.99
CA ASN A 24 3.31 -0.69 -10.06
C ASN A 24 4.13 -1.97 -10.11
N PHE A 25 4.53 -2.50 -8.95
CA PHE A 25 5.22 -3.78 -8.82
C PHE A 25 4.30 -5.00 -9.02
N ILE A 26 3.18 -4.81 -9.74
CA ILE A 26 2.18 -5.86 -9.93
C ILE A 26 2.79 -7.13 -10.54
N ASP A 27 3.77 -6.97 -11.42
CA ASP A 27 4.41 -8.11 -12.08
C ASP A 27 5.31 -8.87 -11.12
N VAL A 28 6.08 -8.17 -10.26
CA VAL A 28 6.91 -8.81 -9.24
C VAL A 28 6.02 -9.49 -8.20
N CYS A 29 5.00 -8.80 -7.70
CA CYS A 29 4.05 -9.39 -6.75
C CYS A 29 3.26 -10.55 -7.37
N GLY A 30 2.91 -10.48 -8.66
CA GLY A 30 2.18 -11.53 -9.36
C GLY A 30 2.98 -12.80 -9.63
N THR A 31 4.32 -12.70 -9.63
CA THR A 31 5.24 -13.83 -9.85
C THR A 31 5.98 -14.25 -8.59
N CYS A 32 5.68 -13.66 -7.45
CA CYS A 32 6.32 -13.93 -6.18
C CYS A 32 6.27 -15.42 -5.84
N LYS A 33 7.45 -16.04 -5.68
CA LYS A 33 7.61 -17.46 -5.40
C LYS A 33 7.66 -17.78 -3.91
N THR A 34 7.89 -16.76 -3.10
CA THR A 34 7.99 -16.90 -1.65
C THR A 34 6.62 -17.08 -1.02
N ASN A 35 5.74 -17.87 -1.37
CA ASN A 35 4.36 -18.13 -0.86
C ASN A 35 4.01 -17.62 0.56
N TRP A 36 4.93 -16.94 1.21
CA TRP A 36 4.81 -16.16 2.45
C TRP A 36 4.07 -14.84 2.19
N GLY A 37 3.31 -14.90 1.13
CA GLY A 37 2.74 -13.75 0.50
C GLY A 37 2.07 -12.84 1.52
N CYS A 38 2.38 -11.58 1.39
CA CYS A 38 1.65 -10.49 2.03
C CYS A 38 0.12 -10.56 1.83
N CYS A 39 -0.38 -11.63 1.26
CA CYS A 39 -1.79 -11.95 1.09
C CYS A 39 -2.24 -13.20 1.87
N LEU A 40 -1.36 -13.89 2.59
CA LEU A 40 -1.69 -15.09 3.37
C LEU A 40 -1.47 -14.83 4.86
N GLY A 41 -2.53 -14.93 5.66
CA GLY A 41 -2.48 -14.76 7.11
C GLY A 41 -2.09 -13.35 7.56
N THR A 42 -2.04 -12.38 6.64
CA THR A 42 -1.73 -10.99 6.97
C THR A 42 -3.01 -10.18 7.03
N ARG A 43 -3.10 -9.33 8.05
CA ARG A 43 -4.21 -8.42 8.27
C ARG A 43 -3.70 -6.98 8.16
N PRO A 44 -3.44 -6.50 6.92
CA PRO A 44 -2.88 -5.16 6.72
C PRO A 44 -3.87 -4.11 7.26
N PRO A 45 -3.45 -3.24 8.20
CA PRO A 45 -4.31 -2.16 8.68
C PRO A 45 -4.67 -1.21 7.55
N ILE A 46 -5.86 -0.66 7.64
CA ILE A 46 -6.43 0.20 6.61
C ILE A 46 -7.16 1.39 7.23
N SER A 47 -6.94 2.59 6.67
CA SER A 47 -7.65 3.79 7.09
C SER A 47 -9.12 3.79 6.62
N ARG A 48 -9.96 4.60 7.30
CA ARG A 48 -11.35 4.80 6.89
C ARG A 48 -11.47 5.40 5.48
N GLU A 49 -10.56 6.29 5.13
CA GLU A 49 -10.50 6.89 3.80
C GLU A 49 -10.20 5.84 2.73
N ARG A 50 -9.18 5.01 2.96
CA ARG A 50 -8.79 3.96 2.02
C ARG A 50 -9.88 2.90 1.85
N ARG A 51 -10.59 2.54 2.93
CA ARG A 51 -11.77 1.66 2.83
C ARG A 51 -12.78 2.18 1.83
N ARG A 52 -13.17 3.47 1.93
CA ARG A 52 -14.12 4.09 1.02
C ARG A 52 -13.64 4.07 -0.44
N ILE A 53 -12.33 4.33 -0.64
CA ILE A 53 -11.71 4.28 -1.97
C ILE A 53 -11.79 2.85 -2.55
N ILE A 54 -11.50 1.83 -1.75
CA ILE A 54 -11.57 0.44 -2.21
C ILE A 54 -13.01 0.04 -2.48
N GLU A 55 -13.96 0.38 -1.62
CA GLU A 55 -15.40 0.10 -1.83
C GLU A 55 -15.93 0.72 -3.11
N ALA A 56 -15.59 1.99 -3.37
CA ALA A 56 -15.92 2.67 -4.62
C ALA A 56 -15.29 1.96 -5.82
N TYR A 57 -14.01 1.63 -5.75
CA TYR A 57 -13.31 0.90 -6.81
C TYR A 57 -13.95 -0.45 -7.14
N LEU A 58 -14.29 -1.24 -6.12
CA LEU A 58 -14.97 -2.53 -6.30
C LEU A 58 -16.31 -2.36 -7.04
N LYS A 59 -17.09 -1.37 -6.62
CA LYS A 59 -18.39 -1.04 -7.24
C LYS A 59 -18.21 -0.60 -8.69
N ASP A 60 -17.30 0.34 -8.95
CA ASP A 60 -17.09 0.92 -10.28
C ASP A 60 -16.57 -0.10 -11.29
N HIS A 61 -15.84 -1.12 -10.82
CA HIS A 61 -15.30 -2.19 -11.68
C HIS A 61 -16.16 -3.46 -11.68
N GLY A 62 -17.33 -3.45 -11.01
CA GLY A 62 -18.22 -4.59 -10.96
C GLY A 62 -17.60 -5.84 -10.31
N ILE A 63 -16.71 -5.65 -9.33
CA ILE A 63 -16.03 -6.76 -8.63
C ILE A 63 -16.95 -7.19 -7.46
N PRO A 64 -17.52 -8.43 -7.48
CA PRO A 64 -18.56 -8.86 -6.55
C PRO A 64 -17.94 -9.35 -5.23
N ILE A 65 -17.35 -8.48 -4.45
CA ILE A 65 -16.85 -8.77 -3.11
C ILE A 65 -17.72 -8.01 -2.10
N GLU A 66 -18.57 -8.74 -1.39
CA GLU A 66 -19.41 -8.19 -0.36
C GLU A 66 -18.69 -8.16 0.99
N GLU A 67 -18.92 -7.08 1.77
CA GLU A 67 -18.33 -6.89 3.10
C GLU A 67 -16.82 -7.20 3.14
N PRO A 68 -16.00 -6.50 2.35
CA PRO A 68 -14.60 -6.87 2.13
C PRO A 68 -13.70 -6.67 3.35
N PHE A 69 -14.20 -6.05 4.42
CA PHE A 69 -13.41 -5.71 5.60
C PHE A 69 -13.91 -6.41 6.86
N ALA A 70 -13.00 -6.64 7.79
CA ALA A 70 -13.25 -7.06 9.15
C ALA A 70 -12.57 -6.08 10.12
N GLU A 71 -12.93 -6.14 11.39
CA GLU A 71 -12.39 -5.30 12.45
C GLU A 71 -12.14 -6.15 13.70
N GLU A 72 -10.87 -6.16 14.13
CA GLU A 72 -10.43 -6.81 15.37
C GLU A 72 -9.27 -6.01 15.95
N GLY A 73 -9.59 -5.04 16.80
CA GLY A 73 -8.65 -4.05 17.30
C GLY A 73 -8.29 -2.96 16.28
N TYR A 74 -8.39 -3.21 15.00
CA TYR A 74 -8.30 -2.27 13.88
C TYR A 74 -8.96 -2.87 12.63
N ALA A 75 -9.23 -2.05 11.61
CA ALA A 75 -9.86 -2.51 10.37
C ALA A 75 -8.82 -3.09 9.38
N PHE A 76 -9.17 -4.19 8.71
CA PHE A 76 -8.34 -4.88 7.71
C PHE A 76 -9.21 -5.61 6.67
N PRO A 77 -8.66 -5.95 5.47
CA PRO A 77 -9.36 -6.81 4.51
C PRO A 77 -9.59 -8.20 5.08
N ARG A 78 -10.82 -8.74 4.91
CA ARG A 78 -11.13 -10.10 5.37
C ARG A 78 -10.25 -11.15 4.72
N GLU A 79 -10.15 -12.29 5.38
CA GLU A 79 -9.52 -13.50 4.87
C GLU A 79 -10.59 -14.43 4.24
N GLN A 80 -10.23 -15.07 3.14
CA GLN A 80 -10.98 -16.16 2.55
C GLN A 80 -10.84 -17.43 3.42
N ALA A 81 -11.67 -18.44 3.21
CA ALA A 81 -11.54 -19.72 3.89
C ALA A 81 -10.15 -20.39 3.70
N SER A 82 -9.45 -20.03 2.64
CA SER A 82 -8.09 -20.47 2.35
C SER A 82 -7.01 -19.74 3.17
N GLY A 83 -7.37 -18.75 3.99
CA GLY A 83 -6.44 -17.89 4.72
C GLY A 83 -5.86 -16.73 3.90
N TYR A 84 -6.15 -16.66 2.60
CA TYR A 84 -5.72 -15.54 1.77
C TYR A 84 -6.64 -14.32 1.93
N CYS A 85 -6.05 -13.13 1.71
CA CYS A 85 -6.79 -11.88 1.64
C CYS A 85 -7.95 -11.98 0.61
N VAL A 86 -9.12 -11.43 0.94
CA VAL A 86 -10.33 -11.42 0.09
C VAL A 86 -10.08 -10.78 -1.29
N PHE A 87 -9.12 -9.87 -1.39
CA PHE A 87 -8.76 -9.20 -2.64
C PHE A 87 -7.81 -10.02 -3.53
N ARG A 88 -7.36 -11.18 -3.09
CA ARG A 88 -6.52 -12.05 -3.92
C ARG A 88 -7.39 -12.90 -4.83
N ASP A 89 -7.23 -12.74 -6.14
CA ASP A 89 -7.84 -13.61 -7.14
C ASP A 89 -7.21 -15.01 -7.09
N GLY A 90 -8.02 -16.03 -6.85
CA GLY A 90 -7.55 -17.41 -6.68
C GLY A 90 -6.95 -18.03 -7.94
N ARG A 91 -7.33 -17.53 -9.13
CA ARG A 91 -6.87 -18.05 -10.42
C ARG A 91 -5.54 -17.42 -10.84
N THR A 92 -5.38 -16.12 -10.66
CA THR A 92 -4.20 -15.37 -11.11
C THR A 92 -3.18 -15.13 -10.02
N GLY A 93 -3.58 -15.25 -8.74
CA GLY A 93 -2.76 -14.89 -7.58
C GLY A 93 -2.61 -13.39 -7.37
N ARG A 94 -3.22 -12.55 -8.21
CA ARG A 94 -3.08 -11.10 -8.20
C ARG A 94 -4.11 -10.42 -7.28
N CYS A 95 -3.76 -9.24 -6.79
CA CYS A 95 -4.68 -8.41 -6.03
C CYS A 95 -5.64 -7.68 -6.99
N VAL A 96 -6.95 -7.91 -6.85
CA VAL A 96 -7.98 -7.27 -7.71
C VAL A 96 -8.14 -5.77 -7.43
N VAL A 97 -7.71 -5.29 -6.27
CA VAL A 97 -7.71 -3.87 -5.90
C VAL A 97 -6.29 -3.28 -5.92
N HIS A 98 -5.38 -3.83 -6.74
CA HIS A 98 -3.96 -3.43 -6.72
C HIS A 98 -3.74 -1.91 -6.88
N ALA A 99 -4.56 -1.26 -7.69
CA ALA A 99 -4.47 0.20 -7.92
C ALA A 99 -4.80 1.04 -6.69
N VAL A 100 -5.59 0.50 -5.76
CA VAL A 100 -6.11 1.20 -4.58
C VAL A 100 -5.90 0.42 -3.29
N LYS A 101 -4.95 -0.53 -3.28
CA LYS A 101 -4.69 -1.44 -2.16
C LYS A 101 -4.42 -0.71 -0.83
N PRO A 102 -4.56 -1.37 0.33
CA PRO A 102 -4.29 -0.80 1.64
C PRO A 102 -2.92 -0.12 1.73
N GLU A 103 -2.78 0.89 2.58
CA GLU A 103 -1.57 1.70 2.72
C GLU A 103 -0.33 0.85 3.00
N THR A 104 -0.43 -0.10 3.93
CA THR A 104 0.66 -1.04 4.24
C THR A 104 0.95 -2.01 3.10
N CYS A 105 -0.02 -2.31 2.24
CA CYS A 105 0.22 -3.07 1.01
C CYS A 105 0.91 -2.23 -0.07
N VAL A 106 0.71 -0.90 -0.06
CA VAL A 106 1.45 0.03 -0.94
C VAL A 106 2.89 0.14 -0.47
N SER A 107 3.12 0.27 0.84
CA SER A 107 4.44 0.42 1.43
C SER A 107 5.32 -0.83 1.30
N GLY A 108 4.71 -2.02 1.28
CA GLY A 108 5.48 -3.29 1.21
C GLY A 108 6.43 -3.35 0.01
N PRO A 109 7.67 -3.76 0.21
CA PRO A 109 8.22 -4.50 1.36
C PRO A 109 8.77 -3.65 2.52
N ILE A 110 8.51 -2.35 2.52
CA ILE A 110 8.89 -1.47 3.62
C ILE A 110 7.79 -1.52 4.68
N THR A 111 8.19 -1.68 5.93
CA THR A 111 7.34 -1.62 7.12
C THR A 111 7.84 -0.55 8.08
N PHE A 112 7.14 -0.33 9.19
CA PHE A 112 7.46 0.73 10.13
C PHE A 112 7.29 0.28 11.57
N ASP A 113 7.97 0.97 12.46
CA ASP A 113 7.73 0.94 13.90
C ASP A 113 7.74 2.38 14.45
N ILE A 114 7.18 2.57 15.63
CA ILE A 114 7.18 3.87 16.34
C ILE A 114 7.98 3.75 17.62
N ASN A 115 9.13 4.39 17.63
CA ASN A 115 9.97 4.49 18.80
C ASN A 115 9.45 5.61 19.74
N ARG A 116 8.60 5.22 20.69
CA ARG A 116 7.99 6.17 21.65
C ARG A 116 9.00 6.93 22.51
N ARG A 117 10.20 6.37 22.73
CA ARG A 117 11.25 7.01 23.53
C ARG A 117 11.92 8.16 22.78
N THR A 118 12.10 8.01 21.47
CA THR A 118 12.76 9.03 20.64
C THR A 118 11.77 9.92 19.90
N GLY A 119 10.48 9.57 19.89
CA GLY A 119 9.45 10.27 19.13
C GLY A 119 9.59 10.11 17.63
N LYS A 120 10.16 9.00 17.17
CA LYS A 120 10.43 8.76 15.75
C LYS A 120 9.63 7.62 15.19
N ILE A 121 9.27 7.73 13.91
CA ILE A 121 8.86 6.61 13.07
C ILE A 121 10.11 6.03 12.41
N GLU A 122 10.31 4.75 12.54
CA GLU A 122 11.45 4.01 12.02
C GLU A 122 11.01 3.16 10.84
N TRP A 123 11.80 3.16 9.75
CA TRP A 123 11.49 2.45 8.50
C TRP A 123 12.38 1.24 8.36
N PHE A 124 11.76 0.11 8.03
CA PHE A 124 12.45 -1.17 7.92
C PHE A 124 12.16 -1.80 6.56
N LEU A 125 13.19 -2.37 5.94
CA LEU A 125 13.05 -3.17 4.73
C LEU A 125 13.05 -4.65 5.10
N LYS A 126 12.11 -5.42 4.57
CA LYS A 126 12.06 -6.88 4.72
C LYS A 126 13.25 -7.52 4.02
N MET A 127 13.72 -8.65 4.54
CA MET A 127 14.80 -9.42 3.90
C MET A 127 14.31 -10.05 2.59
N GLU A 128 15.20 -10.20 1.60
CA GLU A 128 14.90 -10.79 0.30
C GLU A 128 14.26 -12.20 0.44
N ARG A 129 14.68 -13.00 1.41
CA ARG A 129 14.12 -14.33 1.69
C ARG A 129 12.65 -14.30 2.14
N ILE A 130 12.17 -13.15 2.64
CA ILE A 130 10.77 -12.93 3.04
C ILE A 130 9.97 -12.32 1.91
N CYS A 131 10.59 -11.48 1.10
CA CYS A 131 9.92 -10.76 0.02
C CYS A 131 10.86 -10.55 -1.18
N ASP A 132 10.56 -11.20 -2.30
CA ASP A 132 11.35 -11.06 -3.55
C ASP A 132 11.49 -9.60 -3.99
N LEU A 133 10.45 -8.78 -3.77
CA LEU A 133 10.49 -7.35 -4.08
C LEU A 133 11.52 -6.60 -3.22
N ALA A 134 11.74 -7.04 -1.98
CA ALA A 134 12.78 -6.44 -1.13
C ALA A 134 14.16 -6.58 -1.77
N GLY A 135 14.47 -7.76 -2.32
CA GLY A 135 15.72 -7.99 -3.05
C GLY A 135 15.85 -7.14 -4.31
N VAL A 136 14.73 -6.86 -5.00
CA VAL A 136 14.71 -5.97 -6.17
C VAL A 136 15.01 -4.53 -5.78
N VAL A 137 14.31 -3.99 -4.78
CA VAL A 137 14.48 -2.59 -4.37
C VAL A 137 15.81 -2.35 -3.66
N ALA A 138 16.33 -3.33 -2.92
CA ALA A 138 17.62 -3.20 -2.22
C ALA A 138 18.83 -3.07 -3.16
N LYS A 139 18.72 -3.60 -4.39
CA LYS A 139 19.80 -3.59 -5.39
C LYS A 139 19.89 -2.28 -6.19
N ASP A 140 18.87 -1.43 -6.12
CA ASP A 140 18.81 -0.16 -6.84
C ASP A 140 18.43 0.97 -5.85
N LYS A 141 19.42 1.80 -5.51
CA LYS A 141 19.22 2.90 -4.57
C LYS A 141 18.14 3.88 -5.03
N THR A 142 18.08 4.21 -6.30
CA THR A 142 17.08 5.14 -6.85
C THR A 142 15.67 4.56 -6.71
N LEU A 143 15.54 3.26 -6.96
CA LEU A 143 14.29 2.54 -6.79
C LEU A 143 13.87 2.46 -5.32
N LEU A 144 14.82 2.16 -4.42
CA LEU A 144 14.59 2.14 -2.98
C LEU A 144 14.14 3.51 -2.47
N ASP A 145 14.87 4.59 -2.81
CA ASP A 145 14.55 5.96 -2.36
C ASP A 145 13.13 6.38 -2.81
N ARG A 146 12.78 6.09 -4.06
CA ARG A 146 11.44 6.37 -4.61
C ARG A 146 10.35 5.56 -3.90
N HIS A 147 10.61 4.27 -3.67
CA HIS A 147 9.65 3.40 -2.99
C HIS A 147 9.49 3.79 -1.51
N LEU A 148 10.60 4.15 -0.85
CA LEU A 148 10.59 4.66 0.52
C LEU A 148 9.77 5.95 0.61
N GLY A 149 9.93 6.88 -0.31
CA GLY A 149 9.11 8.10 -0.35
C GLY A 149 7.61 7.80 -0.48
N SER A 150 7.24 6.82 -1.30
CA SER A 150 5.84 6.35 -1.40
C SER A 150 5.37 5.69 -0.10
N ALA A 151 6.18 4.83 0.50
CA ALA A 151 5.86 4.16 1.76
C ALA A 151 5.66 5.17 2.90
N LYS A 152 6.57 6.14 3.03
CA LYS A 152 6.46 7.22 4.03
C LYS A 152 5.15 7.98 3.90
N LYS A 153 4.77 8.39 2.68
CA LYS A 153 3.52 9.10 2.41
C LYS A 153 2.29 8.30 2.83
N GLU A 154 2.22 7.03 2.46
CA GLU A 154 1.06 6.17 2.74
C GLU A 154 0.95 5.81 4.24
N ILE A 155 2.06 5.45 4.86
CA ILE A 155 2.07 5.08 6.28
C ILE A 155 1.82 6.29 7.18
N THR A 156 2.42 7.46 6.88
CA THR A 156 2.13 8.69 7.64
C THR A 156 0.65 9.04 7.59
N ARG A 157 0.01 8.90 6.40
CA ARG A 157 -1.44 9.08 6.27
C ARG A 157 -2.22 8.09 7.13
N LEU A 158 -1.83 6.83 7.13
CA LEU A 158 -2.46 5.77 7.92
C LEU A 158 -2.38 6.06 9.42
N VAL A 159 -1.19 6.28 9.97
CA VAL A 159 -0.99 6.48 11.41
C VAL A 159 -1.69 7.74 11.94
N LYS A 160 -1.82 8.78 11.10
CA LYS A 160 -2.62 9.97 11.43
C LYS A 160 -4.12 9.68 11.56
N GLN A 161 -4.65 8.73 10.80
CA GLN A 161 -6.08 8.39 10.81
C GLN A 161 -6.45 7.32 11.85
N LEU A 162 -5.50 6.50 12.27
CA LEU A 162 -5.73 5.48 13.29
C LEU A 162 -5.86 6.08 14.68
N GLY A 163 -6.68 5.45 15.51
CA GLY A 163 -6.77 5.73 16.95
C GLY A 163 -5.59 5.14 17.72
N GLY A 164 -5.39 5.63 18.97
CA GLY A 164 -4.28 5.16 19.80
C GLY A 164 -4.32 3.67 20.08
N GLU A 165 -5.49 3.12 20.38
CA GLU A 165 -5.65 1.68 20.64
C GLU A 165 -5.39 0.85 19.39
N GLU A 166 -5.85 1.29 18.21
CA GLU A 166 -5.55 0.63 16.93
C GLU A 166 -4.04 0.59 16.68
N LEU A 167 -3.35 1.72 16.89
CA LEU A 167 -1.89 1.82 16.75
C LEU A 167 -1.17 0.90 17.73
N LYS A 168 -1.59 0.84 19.01
CA LYS A 168 -0.99 -0.06 20.01
C LYS A 168 -1.09 -1.53 19.59
N VAL A 169 -2.25 -1.95 19.06
CA VAL A 169 -2.46 -3.32 18.58
C VAL A 169 -1.58 -3.62 17.36
N ILE A 170 -1.43 -2.66 16.45
CA ILE A 170 -0.59 -2.81 15.24
C ILE A 170 0.89 -2.93 15.62
N LEU A 171 1.38 -2.01 16.47
CA LEU A 171 2.78 -1.96 16.90
C LEU A 171 3.19 -3.09 17.84
N ALA A 172 2.23 -3.80 18.44
CA ALA A 172 2.51 -5.00 19.24
C ALA A 172 2.78 -6.25 18.40
N LYS A 173 2.61 -6.18 17.07
CA LYS A 173 2.88 -7.31 16.17
C LYS A 173 4.34 -7.37 15.81
N ASP A 174 4.92 -8.56 15.98
CA ASP A 174 6.27 -8.81 15.49
C ASP A 174 6.31 -8.74 13.95
N GLU A 175 7.22 -7.91 13.43
CA GLU A 175 7.54 -7.92 12.01
C GLU A 175 8.64 -8.95 11.73
N PRO A 176 8.45 -9.80 10.70
CA PRO A 176 9.45 -10.79 10.36
C PRO A 176 10.71 -10.09 9.88
N GLU A 177 11.84 -10.70 10.11
CA GLU A 177 13.17 -10.41 9.59
C GLU A 177 13.28 -9.16 8.69
N THR A 178 13.59 -8.06 9.34
CA THR A 178 13.71 -6.74 8.71
C THR A 178 15.02 -6.08 9.16
N PHE A 179 15.45 -5.05 8.44
CA PHE A 179 16.52 -4.18 8.89
C PHE A 179 16.14 -2.72 8.68
N LYS A 180 16.56 -1.88 9.62
CA LYS A 180 16.27 -0.45 9.60
C LYS A 180 17.00 0.21 8.42
N ILE A 181 16.27 1.03 7.66
CA ILE A 181 16.78 1.76 6.50
C ILE A 181 16.73 3.27 6.67
N ASP A 182 15.82 3.78 7.50
CA ASP A 182 15.65 5.22 7.71
C ASP A 182 14.83 5.52 8.97
N GLU A 183 14.70 6.79 9.35
CA GLU A 183 13.82 7.28 10.41
C GLU A 183 13.40 8.73 10.14
N ASP A 184 12.22 9.12 10.60
CA ASP A 184 11.72 10.50 10.58
C ASP A 184 11.16 10.88 11.94
N ASP A 185 11.06 12.17 12.21
CA ASP A 185 10.35 12.67 13.37
C ASP A 185 8.84 12.41 13.18
N LEU A 186 8.18 11.96 14.25
CA LEU A 186 6.76 11.69 14.23
C LEU A 186 6.00 12.93 14.72
N ASP A 187 4.86 13.21 14.11
CA ASP A 187 4.00 14.32 14.54
C ASP A 187 3.53 14.14 16.00
N ASP A 188 3.54 15.22 16.77
CA ASP A 188 3.16 15.21 18.18
C ASP A 188 1.74 14.67 18.43
N ASP A 189 0.79 14.95 17.52
CA ASP A 189 -0.58 14.45 17.63
C ASP A 189 -0.67 12.91 17.51
N VAL A 190 0.25 12.27 16.82
CA VAL A 190 0.35 10.81 16.76
C VAL A 190 1.02 10.26 18.03
N LEU A 191 2.06 10.93 18.52
CA LEU A 191 2.71 10.56 19.78
C LEU A 191 1.73 10.63 20.96
N ASP A 192 0.91 11.67 21.02
CA ASP A 192 -0.10 11.86 22.08
C ASP A 192 -1.14 10.74 22.11
N LYS A 193 -1.52 10.17 20.95
CA LYS A 193 -2.40 9.00 20.89
C LYS A 193 -1.80 7.75 21.52
N LEU A 194 -0.47 7.66 21.58
CA LEU A 194 0.26 6.49 22.10
C LEU A 194 0.62 6.58 23.58
N ARG A 195 0.38 7.73 24.21
CA ARG A 195 0.51 7.95 25.66
C ARG A 195 -0.67 7.37 26.40
#